data_5f307b58f4685f68ee4c0e7b428b7803
#
_entry.id   5f307b58f4685f68ee4c0e7b428b7803
#
_cell.length_a   1.000
_cell.length_b   1.000
_cell.length_c   1.000
_cell.angle_alpha   90.00
_cell.angle_beta   90.00
_cell.angle_gamma   90.00
#
_symmetry.space_group_name_H-M   'P 1'
#
loop_
_entity.id
_entity.type
_entity.pdbx_description
1 polymer ?
#
loop_
_entity_poly.entity_id
_entity_poly.type
_entity_poly.pdbx_seq_one_letter_code
_entity_poly.pdbx_strand_id
1 'polypeptide(L)'
;MTENHEEYDNALKYWKKIRTFVKGKDEVQLYLQDVVTEADHEAMSRNINYKQRAKYINFPQRTLNALVGAVFSKEATMELPIKLEYITLNANGAGKSLEQIAKVCVSNIVQVGRHGLLASYNVSKGQAKLTTYTAENILNWSEDEDGNLNSVKLRINDELFKYLIMRDGVYTIEMRDENDELVEEIVTPTKSDGTTFDYIPFSIIGSKDNSPDVDEEPLYPIVDITQGHYQNSADYEDMLRILQPTPWANNIDKQYMEDMYPAGFIPFGTGAMIVLPEGSQAGLIQPAENQMISQAMEHKEELLVMLGARLIQSGGQAETAEAVRIKYSAESSILINLVGNVSRAIEQRLEDCAMFMGANPDEVIYQLNREFFDTNLSPQEVSAQILLLDRGVKAMSDVRHTLRQADDIQSDRTDEMIDEDVQNSGGGLI
;
A
#
# COMPACT_ATOMS: atom_id res chain seq x y z
N MET A 1 30.94 -4.38 6.11
CA MET A 1 29.63 -3.79 5.75
C MET A 1 29.24 -2.70 6.74
N THR A 2 30.05 -1.70 6.92
CA THR A 2 29.76 -0.60 7.87
C THR A 2 28.77 0.42 7.29
N GLU A 3 28.76 0.62 5.98
CA GLU A 3 27.91 1.57 5.27
C GLU A 3 26.60 0.92 4.77
N ASN A 4 25.61 1.75 4.49
CA ASN A 4 24.39 1.30 3.83
C ASN A 4 24.65 1.02 2.34
N HIS A 5 23.74 0.30 1.70
CA HIS A 5 23.77 0.13 0.25
C HIS A 5 23.37 1.43 -0.45
N GLU A 6 24.00 1.78 -1.57
CA GLU A 6 23.73 3.03 -2.29
C GLU A 6 22.26 3.15 -2.72
N GLU A 7 21.67 2.09 -3.23
CA GLU A 7 20.25 2.07 -3.61
C GLU A 7 19.32 2.31 -2.42
N TYR A 8 19.67 1.77 -1.22
CA TYR A 8 18.92 2.03 0.00
C TYR A 8 18.90 3.53 0.32
N ASP A 9 20.05 4.20 0.30
CA ASP A 9 20.14 5.63 0.62
C ASP A 9 19.37 6.49 -0.39
N ASN A 10 19.39 6.09 -1.68
CA ASN A 10 18.65 6.76 -2.75
C ASN A 10 17.14 6.61 -2.59
N ALA A 11 16.64 5.44 -2.20
CA ALA A 11 15.22 5.13 -2.08
C ALA A 11 14.61 5.61 -0.76
N LEU A 12 15.39 5.71 0.32
CA LEU A 12 14.91 5.99 1.68
C LEU A 12 14.03 7.26 1.77
N LYS A 13 14.36 8.31 1.01
CA LYS A 13 13.59 9.57 0.97
C LYS A 13 12.18 9.35 0.40
N TYR A 14 12.05 8.48 -0.61
CA TYR A 14 10.75 8.15 -1.22
C TYR A 14 9.93 7.27 -0.28
N TRP A 15 10.54 6.26 0.35
CA TRP A 15 9.87 5.41 1.33
C TRP A 15 9.32 6.23 2.50
N LYS A 16 10.12 7.13 3.08
CA LYS A 16 9.68 8.04 4.16
C LYS A 16 8.51 8.91 3.72
N LYS A 17 8.57 9.49 2.50
CA LYS A 17 7.47 10.29 1.94
C LYS A 17 6.19 9.45 1.84
N ILE A 18 6.26 8.26 1.26
CA ILE A 18 5.11 7.37 1.09
C ILE A 18 4.50 7.01 2.45
N ARG A 19 5.34 6.58 3.43
CA ARG A 19 4.87 6.24 4.79
C ARG A 19 4.15 7.42 5.44
N THR A 20 4.70 8.62 5.31
CA THR A 20 4.10 9.85 5.84
C THR A 20 2.72 10.11 5.24
N PHE A 21 2.60 10.02 3.91
CA PHE A 21 1.33 10.25 3.23
C PHE A 21 0.30 9.15 3.51
N VAL A 22 0.72 7.90 3.60
CA VAL A 22 -0.17 6.79 4.00
C VAL A 22 -0.66 6.99 5.44
N LYS A 23 0.21 7.35 6.38
CA LYS A 23 -0.16 7.63 7.77
C LYS A 23 -1.07 8.85 7.88
N GLY A 24 -0.79 9.89 7.09
CA GLY A 24 -1.61 11.08 6.94
C GLY A 24 -1.64 11.99 8.15
N LYS A 25 -2.68 12.87 8.21
CA LYS A 25 -2.88 13.83 9.29
C LYS A 25 -1.70 14.80 9.49
N ASP A 26 -1.24 14.89 10.72
CA ASP A 26 -0.29 15.93 11.15
C ASP A 26 1.09 15.79 10.49
N GLU A 27 1.48 14.58 10.15
CA GLU A 27 2.79 14.31 9.55
C GLU A 27 2.94 14.88 8.13
N VAL A 28 1.84 14.95 7.35
CA VAL A 28 1.87 15.50 5.98
C VAL A 28 2.04 17.02 5.96
N GLN A 29 1.83 17.72 7.08
CA GLN A 29 2.01 19.17 7.17
C GLN A 29 3.45 19.62 6.85
N LEU A 30 4.44 18.75 7.03
CA LEU A 30 5.83 19.00 6.68
C LEU A 30 6.04 19.26 5.16
N TYR A 31 5.09 18.81 4.33
CA TYR A 31 5.12 18.98 2.87
C TYR A 31 4.39 20.25 2.38
N LEU A 32 3.85 21.07 3.29
CA LEU A 32 3.35 22.39 3.00
C LEU A 32 4.46 23.43 3.19
N GLN A 33 4.64 24.26 2.18
CA GLN A 33 5.59 25.38 2.25
C GLN A 33 5.06 26.50 3.13
N ASP A 34 5.95 27.28 3.69
CA ASP A 34 5.60 28.50 4.37
C ASP A 34 5.20 29.58 3.36
N VAL A 35 4.10 30.28 3.64
CA VAL A 35 3.59 31.37 2.78
C VAL A 35 4.43 32.63 2.95
N VAL A 36 4.97 32.84 4.17
CA VAL A 36 5.80 33.99 4.53
C VAL A 36 7.15 33.48 5.02
N THR A 37 8.22 34.01 4.44
CA THR A 37 9.61 33.61 4.75
C THR A 37 10.25 34.43 5.89
N GLU A 38 9.61 35.55 6.29
CA GLU A 38 10.07 36.37 7.41
C GLU A 38 9.90 35.64 8.74
N ALA A 39 10.84 35.86 9.66
CA ALA A 39 10.90 35.13 10.93
C ALA A 39 10.28 35.91 12.11
N ASP A 40 9.33 36.82 11.84
CA ASP A 40 8.61 37.52 12.89
C ASP A 40 7.41 36.72 13.42
N HIS A 41 6.82 37.17 14.53
CA HIS A 41 5.73 36.49 15.18
C HIS A 41 4.45 36.44 14.31
N GLU A 42 4.22 37.48 13.49
CA GLU A 42 3.04 37.55 12.62
C GLU A 42 3.19 36.56 11.45
N ALA A 43 4.36 36.48 10.85
CA ALA A 43 4.70 35.50 9.81
C ALA A 43 4.56 34.06 10.30
N MET A 44 5.07 33.76 11.50
CA MET A 44 4.92 32.44 12.11
C MET A 44 3.44 32.08 12.34
N SER A 45 2.66 33.02 12.88
CA SER A 45 1.22 32.83 13.08
C SER A 45 0.48 32.62 11.74
N ARG A 46 0.87 33.35 10.69
CA ARG A 46 0.33 33.22 9.33
C ARG A 46 0.58 31.84 8.76
N ASN A 47 1.80 31.33 8.84
CA ASN A 47 2.19 30.01 8.35
C ASN A 47 1.48 28.88 9.11
N ILE A 48 1.38 28.96 10.44
CA ILE A 48 0.64 28.00 11.26
C ILE A 48 -0.82 27.94 10.83
N ASN A 49 -1.48 29.09 10.72
CA ASN A 49 -2.88 29.20 10.32
C ASN A 49 -3.13 28.67 8.90
N TYR A 50 -2.21 28.89 7.96
CA TYR A 50 -2.25 28.37 6.60
C TYR A 50 -2.22 26.83 6.61
N LYS A 51 -1.22 26.25 7.29
CA LYS A 51 -1.04 24.80 7.38
C LYS A 51 -2.21 24.10 8.09
N GLN A 52 -2.79 24.70 9.14
CA GLN A 52 -3.91 24.15 9.88
C GLN A 52 -5.23 24.09 9.10
N ARG A 53 -5.41 25.01 8.13
CA ARG A 53 -6.62 25.03 7.29
C ARG A 53 -6.58 24.00 6.18
N ALA A 54 -5.41 23.63 5.72
CA ALA A 54 -5.26 22.66 4.64
C ALA A 54 -6.04 21.37 4.90
N LYS A 55 -6.75 20.87 3.90
CA LYS A 55 -7.56 19.65 3.97
C LYS A 55 -6.83 18.52 3.29
N TYR A 56 -6.35 17.59 4.11
CA TYR A 56 -5.72 16.36 3.61
C TYR A 56 -6.77 15.28 3.37
N ILE A 57 -6.86 14.79 2.12
CA ILE A 57 -7.65 13.63 1.74
C ILE A 57 -6.68 12.46 1.55
N ASN A 58 -6.81 11.42 2.38
CA ASN A 58 -5.88 10.29 2.37
C ASN A 58 -6.21 9.29 1.24
N PHE A 59 -5.95 9.67 0.00
CA PHE A 59 -6.05 8.78 -1.15
C PHE A 59 -5.07 7.60 -1.08
N PRO A 60 -3.77 7.78 -0.68
CA PRO A 60 -2.82 6.67 -0.60
C PRO A 60 -3.29 5.54 0.33
N GLN A 61 -3.79 5.86 1.52
CA GLN A 61 -4.29 4.85 2.46
C GLN A 61 -5.54 4.13 1.93
N ARG A 62 -6.45 4.87 1.27
CA ARG A 62 -7.64 4.27 0.67
C ARG A 62 -7.28 3.29 -0.43
N THR A 63 -6.37 3.67 -1.33
CA THR A 63 -5.88 2.79 -2.40
C THR A 63 -5.17 1.58 -1.85
N LEU A 64 -4.29 1.77 -0.86
CA LEU A 64 -3.60 0.67 -0.18
C LEU A 64 -4.59 -0.34 0.41
N ASN A 65 -5.59 0.14 1.17
CA ASN A 65 -6.59 -0.71 1.80
C ASN A 65 -7.41 -1.49 0.78
N ALA A 66 -7.76 -0.86 -0.33
CA ALA A 66 -8.54 -1.51 -1.38
C ALA A 66 -7.72 -2.59 -2.11
N LEU A 67 -6.43 -2.33 -2.41
CA LEU A 67 -5.52 -3.31 -3.02
C LEU A 67 -5.30 -4.51 -2.10
N VAL A 68 -4.98 -4.27 -0.82
CA VAL A 68 -4.81 -5.33 0.16
C VAL A 68 -6.14 -6.10 0.34
N GLY A 69 -7.28 -5.39 0.40
CA GLY A 69 -8.60 -6.01 0.49
C GLY A 69 -8.91 -6.93 -0.70
N ALA A 70 -8.55 -6.52 -1.92
CA ALA A 70 -8.73 -7.34 -3.12
C ALA A 70 -7.92 -8.64 -3.07
N VAL A 71 -6.66 -8.58 -2.64
CA VAL A 71 -5.79 -9.78 -2.50
C VAL A 71 -6.36 -10.78 -1.51
N PHE A 72 -6.89 -10.29 -0.38
CA PHE A 72 -7.43 -11.13 0.70
C PHE A 72 -8.96 -11.25 0.68
N SER A 73 -9.58 -11.04 -0.49
CA SER A 73 -11.02 -11.27 -0.70
C SER A 73 -11.38 -12.76 -0.70
N LYS A 74 -10.44 -13.61 -1.13
CA LYS A 74 -10.52 -15.08 -1.08
C LYS A 74 -9.37 -15.59 -0.21
N GLU A 75 -9.56 -16.75 0.41
CA GLU A 75 -8.53 -17.42 1.19
C GLU A 75 -7.36 -17.89 0.30
N ALA A 76 -6.16 -17.94 0.88
CA ALA A 76 -4.99 -18.48 0.21
C ALA A 76 -5.13 -20.01 0.06
N THR A 77 -4.70 -20.55 -1.07
CA THR A 77 -4.51 -22.00 -1.23
C THR A 77 -3.27 -22.39 -0.44
N MET A 78 -3.41 -23.34 0.48
CA MET A 78 -2.31 -23.72 1.37
C MET A 78 -2.37 -25.21 1.70
N GLU A 79 -1.23 -25.90 1.53
CA GLU A 79 -0.99 -27.24 2.04
C GLU A 79 0.28 -27.20 2.87
N LEU A 80 0.24 -27.73 4.10
CA LEU A 80 1.37 -27.72 5.02
C LEU A 80 1.54 -29.10 5.67
N PRO A 81 2.79 -29.57 5.86
CA PRO A 81 3.06 -30.75 6.67
C PRO A 81 2.52 -30.56 8.10
N ILE A 82 2.07 -31.63 8.74
CA ILE A 82 1.49 -31.63 10.11
C ILE A 82 2.39 -30.89 11.12
N LYS A 83 3.70 -31.04 10.99
CA LYS A 83 4.66 -30.36 11.86
C LYS A 83 4.68 -28.83 11.74
N LEU A 84 4.10 -28.27 10.68
CA LEU A 84 4.00 -26.83 10.40
C LEU A 84 2.58 -26.25 10.59
N GLU A 85 1.57 -27.04 10.88
CA GLU A 85 0.19 -26.56 11.04
C GLU A 85 0.08 -25.38 12.04
N TYR A 86 0.90 -25.35 13.10
CA TYR A 86 0.92 -24.25 14.07
C TYR A 86 1.25 -22.88 13.45
N ILE A 87 1.96 -22.85 12.31
CA ILE A 87 2.32 -21.60 11.59
C ILE A 87 1.08 -20.87 11.10
N THR A 88 0.01 -21.59 10.78
CA THR A 88 -1.26 -20.96 10.34
C THR A 88 -1.77 -19.96 11.37
N LEU A 89 -1.64 -20.26 12.65
CA LEU A 89 -2.12 -19.44 13.77
C LEU A 89 -1.01 -18.60 14.43
N ASN A 90 0.24 -19.02 14.34
CA ASN A 90 1.37 -18.38 15.02
C ASN A 90 2.66 -18.44 14.21
N ALA A 91 2.67 -17.74 13.07
CA ALA A 91 3.80 -17.78 12.14
C ALA A 91 5.06 -17.07 12.67
N ASN A 92 4.92 -16.01 13.47
CA ASN A 92 6.07 -15.24 13.98
C ASN A 92 6.53 -15.68 15.38
N GLY A 93 5.91 -16.70 15.99
CA GLY A 93 6.18 -17.11 17.35
C GLY A 93 5.67 -16.15 18.46
N ALA A 94 4.96 -15.07 18.08
CA ALA A 94 4.40 -14.05 18.98
C ALA A 94 2.88 -13.84 18.76
N GLY A 95 2.21 -14.82 18.13
CA GLY A 95 0.76 -14.84 17.97
C GLY A 95 0.23 -14.23 16.64
N LYS A 96 1.10 -13.82 15.69
CA LYS A 96 0.64 -13.42 14.37
C LYS A 96 0.43 -14.64 13.47
N SER A 97 -0.73 -14.75 12.85
CA SER A 97 -1.05 -15.80 11.89
C SER A 97 -0.26 -15.65 10.59
N LEU A 98 -0.18 -16.71 9.80
CA LEU A 98 0.44 -16.67 8.47
C LEU A 98 -0.26 -15.65 7.55
N GLU A 99 -1.58 -15.58 7.58
CA GLU A 99 -2.36 -14.58 6.84
C GLU A 99 -1.99 -13.14 7.25
N GLN A 100 -1.80 -12.88 8.54
CA GLN A 100 -1.36 -11.57 9.01
C GLN A 100 0.05 -11.22 8.53
N ILE A 101 0.96 -12.20 8.47
CA ILE A 101 2.29 -12.02 7.87
C ILE A 101 2.17 -11.69 6.38
N ALA A 102 1.36 -12.44 5.64
CA ALA A 102 1.12 -12.18 4.23
C ALA A 102 0.53 -10.77 3.97
N LYS A 103 -0.44 -10.34 4.80
CA LYS A 103 -1.00 -8.97 4.75
C LYS A 103 0.07 -7.91 4.97
N VAL A 104 0.99 -8.13 5.90
CA VAL A 104 2.13 -7.23 6.15
C VAL A 104 3.05 -7.18 4.93
N CYS A 105 3.39 -8.31 4.32
CA CYS A 105 4.22 -8.36 3.12
C CYS A 105 3.56 -7.59 1.96
N VAL A 106 2.32 -7.94 1.60
CA VAL A 106 1.57 -7.27 0.51
C VAL A 106 1.46 -5.77 0.76
N SER A 107 1.08 -5.36 1.98
CA SER A 107 0.94 -3.95 2.34
C SER A 107 2.24 -3.16 2.18
N ASN A 108 3.38 -3.74 2.56
CA ASN A 108 4.67 -3.08 2.44
C ASN A 108 5.13 -2.98 0.98
N ILE A 109 4.96 -4.04 0.19
CA ILE A 109 5.38 -4.05 -1.20
C ILE A 109 4.52 -3.09 -2.04
N VAL A 110 3.21 -3.04 -1.82
CA VAL A 110 2.34 -2.04 -2.47
C VAL A 110 2.80 -0.62 -2.14
N GLN A 111 3.23 -0.35 -0.90
CA GLN A 111 3.68 0.98 -0.51
C GLN A 111 5.03 1.34 -1.14
N VAL A 112 6.07 0.54 -0.86
CA VAL A 112 7.47 0.91 -1.10
C VAL A 112 8.24 -0.03 -2.01
N GLY A 113 7.57 -1.02 -2.62
CA GLY A 113 8.19 -1.93 -3.57
C GLY A 113 9.16 -2.95 -2.95
N ARG A 114 9.31 -3.00 -1.61
CA ARG A 114 10.33 -3.84 -0.98
C ARG A 114 9.92 -4.32 0.41
N HIS A 115 10.19 -5.58 0.71
CA HIS A 115 9.99 -6.19 2.03
C HIS A 115 10.93 -7.37 2.23
N GLY A 116 11.28 -7.69 3.49
CA GLY A 116 12.12 -8.82 3.83
C GLY A 116 11.36 -9.87 4.65
N LEU A 117 11.62 -11.14 4.36
CA LEU A 117 11.07 -12.28 5.10
C LEU A 117 12.17 -13.28 5.43
N LEU A 118 12.39 -13.57 6.71
CA LEU A 118 13.39 -14.48 7.25
C LEU A 118 12.72 -15.70 7.88
N ALA A 119 13.13 -16.89 7.48
CA ALA A 119 12.83 -18.11 8.22
C ALA A 119 13.90 -18.33 9.30
N SER A 120 13.52 -18.65 10.52
CA SER A 120 14.44 -18.89 11.63
C SER A 120 13.84 -19.88 12.63
N TYR A 121 14.71 -20.49 13.43
CA TYR A 121 14.31 -21.44 14.48
C TYR A 121 14.36 -20.81 15.86
N ASN A 122 13.30 -20.95 16.62
CA ASN A 122 13.26 -20.53 18.01
C ASN A 122 13.60 -21.71 18.92
N VAL A 123 14.83 -21.75 19.39
CA VAL A 123 15.34 -22.85 20.23
C VAL A 123 14.53 -23.02 21.50
N SER A 124 14.10 -21.92 22.17
CA SER A 124 13.36 -21.97 23.41
C SER A 124 11.95 -22.56 23.28
N LYS A 125 11.35 -22.43 22.10
CA LYS A 125 10.00 -22.97 21.80
C LYS A 125 10.05 -24.26 20.98
N GLY A 126 11.21 -24.64 20.44
CA GLY A 126 11.34 -25.80 19.57
C GLY A 126 10.56 -25.65 18.26
N GLN A 127 10.40 -24.45 17.73
CA GLN A 127 9.56 -24.15 16.58
C GLN A 127 10.25 -23.21 15.59
N ALA A 128 10.07 -23.45 14.31
CA ALA A 128 10.42 -22.51 13.27
C ALA A 128 9.45 -21.32 13.26
N LYS A 129 9.91 -20.17 12.79
CA LYS A 129 9.11 -18.94 12.69
C LYS A 129 9.52 -18.08 11.51
N LEU A 130 8.60 -17.25 11.07
CA LEU A 130 8.83 -16.21 10.06
C LEU A 130 8.98 -14.85 10.72
N THR A 131 9.99 -14.10 10.30
CA THR A 131 10.23 -12.72 10.78
C THR A 131 10.23 -11.77 9.60
N THR A 132 9.46 -10.70 9.69
CA THR A 132 9.31 -9.68 8.64
C THR A 132 10.23 -8.51 8.90
N TYR A 133 10.80 -7.94 7.82
CA TYR A 133 11.61 -6.73 7.86
C TYR A 133 11.07 -5.73 6.84
N THR A 134 10.81 -4.51 7.27
CA THR A 134 10.43 -3.44 6.34
C THR A 134 11.62 -3.01 5.50
N ALA A 135 11.39 -2.37 4.36
CA ALA A 135 12.43 -1.88 3.47
C ALA A 135 13.47 -1.04 4.22
N GLU A 136 13.01 -0.20 5.14
CA GLU A 136 13.83 0.70 5.94
C GLU A 136 14.77 -0.03 6.92
N ASN A 137 14.54 -1.31 7.17
CA ASN A 137 15.34 -2.15 8.05
C ASN A 137 16.29 -3.10 7.29
N ILE A 138 16.31 -3.07 5.97
CA ILE A 138 17.24 -3.83 5.12
C ILE A 138 18.30 -2.85 4.63
N LEU A 139 19.40 -2.70 5.37
CA LEU A 139 20.35 -1.62 5.19
C LEU A 139 21.39 -1.86 4.12
N ASN A 140 21.82 -3.12 3.98
CA ASN A 140 22.85 -3.50 3.02
C ASN A 140 22.70 -4.97 2.63
N TRP A 141 23.14 -5.30 1.43
CA TRP A 141 23.12 -6.67 0.90
C TRP A 141 24.23 -6.86 -0.12
N SER A 142 24.63 -8.08 -0.35
CA SER A 142 25.52 -8.45 -1.44
C SER A 142 25.13 -9.82 -1.99
N GLU A 143 25.44 -10.03 -3.25
CA GLU A 143 25.22 -11.27 -3.98
C GLU A 143 26.55 -11.95 -4.30
N ASP A 144 26.49 -13.25 -4.55
CA ASP A 144 27.55 -14.02 -5.14
C ASP A 144 27.53 -13.92 -6.69
N GLU A 145 28.46 -14.64 -7.36
CA GLU A 145 28.55 -14.67 -8.84
C GLU A 145 27.32 -15.31 -9.50
N ASP A 146 26.54 -16.10 -8.77
CA ASP A 146 25.32 -16.78 -9.22
C ASP A 146 24.05 -16.01 -8.93
N GLY A 147 24.15 -14.83 -8.30
CA GLY A 147 23.01 -13.97 -7.93
C GLY A 147 22.30 -14.38 -6.63
N ASN A 148 22.90 -15.26 -5.82
CA ASN A 148 22.36 -15.60 -4.52
C ASN A 148 22.84 -14.61 -3.45
N LEU A 149 22.02 -14.39 -2.42
CA LEU A 149 22.39 -13.55 -1.29
C LEU A 149 23.63 -14.12 -0.58
N ASN A 150 24.72 -13.34 -0.59
CA ASN A 150 25.95 -13.66 0.13
C ASN A 150 25.98 -13.01 1.53
N SER A 151 25.37 -11.84 1.68
CA SER A 151 25.23 -11.19 2.97
C SER A 151 24.06 -10.22 3.00
N VAL A 152 23.45 -10.04 4.19
CA VAL A 152 22.39 -9.05 4.42
C VAL A 152 22.58 -8.41 5.79
N LYS A 153 22.54 -7.06 5.84
CA LYS A 153 22.55 -6.29 7.09
C LYS A 153 21.12 -5.80 7.41
N LEU A 154 20.60 -6.23 8.54
CA LEU A 154 19.26 -5.92 9.01
C LEU A 154 19.31 -5.08 10.28
N ARG A 155 18.51 -4.03 10.37
CA ARG A 155 18.33 -3.25 11.59
C ARG A 155 17.29 -3.94 12.48
N ILE A 156 17.65 -4.17 13.74
CA ILE A 156 16.73 -4.66 14.77
C ILE A 156 16.17 -3.49 15.57
N ASN A 157 17.03 -2.60 16.01
CA ASN A 157 16.72 -1.31 16.62
C ASN A 157 17.85 -0.32 16.31
N ASP A 158 17.86 0.86 16.94
CA ASP A 158 18.85 1.91 16.63
C ASP A 158 20.29 1.52 17.04
N GLU A 159 20.45 0.59 17.98
CA GLU A 159 21.75 0.17 18.53
C GLU A 159 22.18 -1.24 18.09
N LEU A 160 21.27 -2.05 17.52
CA LEU A 160 21.50 -3.46 17.25
C LEU A 160 21.19 -3.86 15.83
N PHE A 161 22.16 -4.53 15.21
CA PHE A 161 22.09 -4.99 13.82
C PHE A 161 22.28 -6.50 13.74
N LYS A 162 21.55 -7.14 12.86
CA LYS A 162 21.67 -8.55 12.52
C LYS A 162 22.30 -8.69 11.16
N TYR A 163 23.38 -9.44 11.09
CA TYR A 163 24.04 -9.79 9.84
C TYR A 163 23.76 -11.25 9.52
N LEU A 164 23.24 -11.49 8.35
CA LEU A 164 23.08 -12.81 7.74
C LEU A 164 24.22 -12.96 6.74
N ILE A 165 25.10 -13.93 6.92
CA ILE A 165 26.34 -14.01 6.12
C ILE A 165 26.60 -15.46 5.71
N MET A 166 26.99 -15.64 4.44
CA MET A 166 27.58 -16.89 3.97
C MET A 166 29.09 -16.89 4.24
N ARG A 167 29.57 -17.83 5.03
CA ARG A 167 31.01 -18.04 5.30
C ARG A 167 31.39 -19.44 4.95
N ASP A 168 32.35 -19.59 4.03
CA ASP A 168 32.86 -20.89 3.56
C ASP A 168 31.71 -21.85 3.15
N GLY A 169 30.68 -21.33 2.48
CA GLY A 169 29.50 -22.08 2.06
C GLY A 169 28.50 -22.42 3.17
N VAL A 170 28.63 -21.80 4.35
CA VAL A 170 27.74 -22.04 5.50
C VAL A 170 27.07 -20.74 5.94
N TYR A 171 25.77 -20.79 6.15
CA TYR A 171 24.99 -19.66 6.67
C TYR A 171 25.25 -19.42 8.15
N THR A 172 25.58 -18.18 8.49
CA THR A 172 25.83 -17.71 9.87
C THR A 172 25.06 -16.45 10.18
N ILE A 173 24.71 -16.27 11.46
CA ILE A 173 24.06 -15.07 12.00
C ILE A 173 25.01 -14.41 12.99
N GLU A 174 25.21 -13.10 12.84
CA GLU A 174 25.97 -12.27 13.77
C GLU A 174 25.09 -11.14 14.28
N MET A 175 25.20 -10.84 15.56
CA MET A 175 24.57 -9.69 16.19
C MET A 175 25.66 -8.67 16.54
N ARG A 176 25.55 -7.46 15.98
CA ARG A 176 26.55 -6.40 16.18
C ARG A 176 25.88 -5.10 16.62
N ASP A 177 26.61 -4.30 17.37
CA ASP A 177 26.19 -2.97 17.80
C ASP A 177 26.46 -1.90 16.73
N GLU A 178 26.22 -0.63 17.09
CA GLU A 178 26.45 0.53 16.23
C GLU A 178 27.96 0.75 15.87
N ASN A 179 28.89 0.23 16.67
CA ASN A 179 30.32 0.29 16.44
C ASN A 179 30.85 -0.91 15.64
N ASP A 180 29.92 -1.77 15.13
CA ASP A 180 30.22 -3.02 14.42
C ASP A 180 30.95 -4.06 15.33
N GLU A 181 30.84 -3.94 16.66
CA GLU A 181 31.36 -4.92 17.61
C GLU A 181 30.37 -6.07 17.78
N LEU A 182 30.90 -7.28 17.87
CA LEU A 182 30.09 -8.50 18.06
C LEU A 182 29.47 -8.52 19.48
N VAL A 183 28.16 -8.54 19.58
CA VAL A 183 27.41 -8.52 20.87
C VAL A 183 27.11 -9.92 21.39
N GLU A 184 26.87 -10.87 20.47
CA GLU A 184 26.53 -12.25 20.79
C GLU A 184 27.46 -13.21 20.06
N GLU A 185 27.54 -14.48 20.51
CA GLU A 185 28.26 -15.53 19.79
C GLU A 185 27.64 -15.73 18.39
N ILE A 186 28.51 -16.07 17.43
CA ILE A 186 28.09 -16.36 16.06
C ILE A 186 27.24 -17.62 16.08
N VAL A 187 26.02 -17.52 15.55
CA VAL A 187 25.10 -18.64 15.44
C VAL A 187 25.14 -19.24 14.05
N THR A 188 25.32 -20.55 13.97
CA THR A 188 25.19 -21.31 12.73
C THR A 188 23.89 -22.12 12.78
N PRO A 189 22.82 -21.67 12.10
CA PRO A 189 21.56 -22.40 12.10
C PRO A 189 21.71 -23.76 11.41
N THR A 190 21.12 -24.79 11.99
CA THR A 190 21.13 -26.15 11.45
C THR A 190 19.72 -26.64 11.14
N LYS A 191 19.57 -27.42 10.09
CA LYS A 191 18.36 -28.17 9.78
C LYS A 191 18.13 -29.24 10.83
N SER A 192 16.95 -29.83 10.87
CA SER A 192 16.59 -30.88 11.82
C SER A 192 17.49 -32.14 11.73
N ASP A 193 18.09 -32.40 10.58
CA ASP A 193 19.03 -33.51 10.33
C ASP A 193 20.46 -33.19 10.80
N GLY A 194 20.71 -32.00 11.34
CA GLY A 194 22.01 -31.52 11.78
C GLY A 194 22.89 -30.91 10.68
N THR A 195 22.42 -30.86 9.44
CA THR A 195 23.13 -30.20 8.35
C THR A 195 22.96 -28.69 8.41
N THR A 196 23.88 -27.93 7.86
CA THR A 196 23.83 -26.48 7.75
C THR A 196 23.10 -26.04 6.49
N PHE A 197 22.67 -24.78 6.46
CA PHE A 197 22.16 -24.18 5.22
C PHE A 197 23.32 -23.70 4.37
N ASP A 198 23.24 -23.98 3.08
CA ASP A 198 24.17 -23.56 2.03
C ASP A 198 23.69 -22.29 1.30
N TYR A 199 22.67 -21.64 1.85
CA TYR A 199 22.13 -20.36 1.42
C TYR A 199 21.52 -19.60 2.61
N ILE A 200 21.27 -18.30 2.47
CA ILE A 200 20.61 -17.48 3.49
C ILE A 200 19.09 -17.67 3.36
N PRO A 201 18.37 -18.19 4.40
CA PRO A 201 16.92 -18.40 4.38
C PRO A 201 16.15 -17.08 4.56
N PHE A 202 16.47 -16.10 3.72
CA PHE A 202 15.91 -14.77 3.67
C PHE A 202 15.48 -14.43 2.25
N SER A 203 14.25 -13.95 2.09
CA SER A 203 13.75 -13.41 0.83
C SER A 203 13.66 -11.91 0.90
N ILE A 204 14.24 -11.23 -0.08
CA ILE A 204 13.88 -9.87 -0.43
C ILE A 204 12.72 -9.98 -1.42
N ILE A 205 11.60 -9.38 -1.09
CA ILE A 205 10.39 -9.43 -1.89
C ILE A 205 10.22 -8.07 -2.55
N GLY A 206 10.20 -8.05 -3.87
CA GLY A 206 10.06 -6.84 -4.66
C GLY A 206 8.68 -6.70 -5.32
N SER A 207 8.39 -5.53 -5.83
CA SER A 207 7.16 -5.26 -6.59
C SER A 207 7.23 -5.84 -8.00
N LYS A 208 8.41 -5.88 -8.60
CA LYS A 208 8.69 -6.37 -9.94
C LYS A 208 9.08 -7.85 -9.92
N ASP A 209 10.06 -8.18 -9.13
CA ASP A 209 10.56 -9.54 -8.89
C ASP A 209 11.15 -9.67 -7.48
N ASN A 210 11.74 -10.82 -7.15
CA ASN A 210 12.35 -11.06 -5.84
C ASN A 210 13.89 -10.93 -5.89
N SER A 211 14.42 -10.11 -6.81
CA SER A 211 15.84 -9.77 -6.83
C SER A 211 16.21 -8.87 -5.65
N PRO A 212 17.47 -8.83 -5.24
CA PRO A 212 17.94 -7.93 -4.19
C PRO A 212 17.90 -6.44 -4.54
N ASP A 213 17.78 -6.08 -5.81
CA ASP A 213 17.70 -4.71 -6.28
C ASP A 213 16.48 -3.97 -5.70
N VAL A 214 16.57 -2.66 -5.63
CA VAL A 214 15.45 -1.83 -5.16
C VAL A 214 14.51 -1.52 -6.31
N ASP A 215 13.29 -2.04 -6.23
CA ASP A 215 12.23 -1.76 -7.18
C ASP A 215 11.60 -0.37 -7.00
N GLU A 216 10.96 0.12 -8.06
CA GLU A 216 10.13 1.32 -8.01
C GLU A 216 8.95 1.14 -7.04
N GLU A 217 8.57 2.21 -6.37
CA GLU A 217 7.49 2.23 -5.39
C GLU A 217 6.12 2.33 -6.08
N PRO A 218 5.27 1.29 -6.01
CA PRO A 218 3.99 1.28 -6.74
C PRO A 218 3.03 2.40 -6.33
N LEU A 219 3.08 2.83 -5.06
CA LEU A 219 2.18 3.84 -4.52
C LEU A 219 2.68 5.28 -4.74
N TYR A 220 3.94 5.48 -5.16
CA TYR A 220 4.55 6.80 -5.29
C TYR A 220 3.79 7.77 -6.21
N PRO A 221 3.31 7.36 -7.40
CA PRO A 221 2.55 8.26 -8.27
C PRO A 221 1.28 8.83 -7.61
N ILE A 222 0.57 8.00 -6.82
CA ILE A 222 -0.61 8.44 -6.05
C ILE A 222 -0.20 9.41 -4.96
N VAL A 223 0.90 9.15 -4.26
CA VAL A 223 1.43 10.03 -3.22
C VAL A 223 1.82 11.39 -3.79
N ASP A 224 2.45 11.42 -4.94
CA ASP A 224 2.92 12.67 -5.57
C ASP A 224 1.75 13.57 -5.99
N ILE A 225 0.73 13.01 -6.64
CA ILE A 225 -0.49 13.76 -6.99
C ILE A 225 -1.24 14.20 -5.73
N THR A 226 -1.31 13.34 -4.69
CA THR A 226 -1.95 13.68 -3.41
C THR A 226 -1.23 14.84 -2.73
N GLN A 227 0.09 14.92 -2.79
CA GLN A 227 0.84 16.07 -2.28
C GLN A 227 0.41 17.35 -3.00
N GLY A 228 0.36 17.34 -4.34
CA GLY A 228 -0.08 18.50 -5.10
C GLY A 228 -1.54 18.90 -4.84
N HIS A 229 -2.42 17.93 -4.61
CA HIS A 229 -3.79 18.20 -4.18
C HIS A 229 -3.83 18.85 -2.79
N TYR A 230 -3.04 18.35 -1.84
CA TYR A 230 -2.96 18.88 -0.48
C TYR A 230 -2.42 20.32 -0.45
N GLN A 231 -1.39 20.63 -1.26
CA GLN A 231 -0.89 22.00 -1.43
C GLN A 231 -1.97 22.92 -1.99
N ASN A 232 -2.66 22.50 -3.06
CA ASN A 232 -3.76 23.29 -3.61
C ASN A 232 -4.90 23.49 -2.61
N SER A 233 -5.18 22.51 -1.73
CA SER A 233 -6.21 22.67 -0.70
C SER A 233 -5.85 23.75 0.31
N ALA A 234 -4.56 23.87 0.66
CA ALA A 234 -4.07 24.93 1.54
C ALA A 234 -4.27 26.32 0.91
N ASP A 235 -3.89 26.47 -0.36
CA ASP A 235 -4.08 27.69 -1.13
C ASP A 235 -5.57 28.06 -1.28
N TYR A 236 -6.40 27.05 -1.56
CA TYR A 236 -7.85 27.23 -1.71
C TYR A 236 -8.51 27.73 -0.41
N GLU A 237 -8.22 27.09 0.71
CA GLU A 237 -8.75 27.48 2.01
C GLU A 237 -8.25 28.89 2.44
N ASP A 238 -7.03 29.24 2.07
CA ASP A 238 -6.48 30.55 2.33
C ASP A 238 -7.13 31.62 1.44
N MET A 239 -7.34 31.33 0.17
CA MET A 239 -8.03 32.19 -0.78
C MET A 239 -9.48 32.45 -0.35
N LEU A 240 -10.22 31.43 0.12
CA LEU A 240 -11.58 31.58 0.62
C LEU A 240 -11.66 32.60 1.78
N ARG A 241 -10.60 32.68 2.59
CA ARG A 241 -10.50 33.68 3.64
C ARG A 241 -10.26 35.08 3.08
N ILE A 242 -9.40 35.22 2.07
CA ILE A 242 -9.08 36.50 1.45
C ILE A 242 -10.27 37.01 0.63
N LEU A 243 -11.07 36.13 0.05
CA LEU A 243 -12.26 36.46 -0.72
C LEU A 243 -13.42 37.00 0.12
N GLN A 244 -13.30 37.01 1.46
CA GLN A 244 -14.30 37.66 2.30
C GLN A 244 -14.34 39.15 1.99
N PRO A 245 -15.55 39.74 1.79
CA PRO A 245 -15.64 41.17 1.52
C PRO A 245 -14.97 41.96 2.63
N THR A 246 -13.96 42.73 2.26
CA THR A 246 -13.25 43.59 3.21
C THR A 246 -13.86 44.99 3.16
N PRO A 247 -14.49 45.44 4.24
CA PRO A 247 -15.03 46.82 4.31
C PRO A 247 -13.86 47.82 4.37
N TRP A 248 -14.02 48.90 3.67
CA TRP A 248 -13.12 50.04 3.75
C TRP A 248 -13.92 51.34 3.88
N ALA A 249 -13.31 52.33 4.55
CA ALA A 249 -13.81 53.65 4.60
C ALA A 249 -12.64 54.68 4.57
N ASN A 250 -12.88 55.81 3.95
CA ASN A 250 -11.87 56.90 3.88
C ASN A 250 -12.42 58.20 4.47
N ASN A 251 -11.57 59.21 4.63
CA ASN A 251 -11.89 60.52 5.19
C ASN A 251 -12.52 60.47 6.60
N ILE A 252 -12.08 59.52 7.42
CA ILE A 252 -12.48 59.42 8.82
C ILE A 252 -11.34 59.90 9.68
N ASP A 253 -11.57 61.00 10.43
CA ASP A 253 -10.57 61.49 11.35
C ASP A 253 -10.55 60.70 12.67
N LYS A 254 -9.47 60.86 13.42
CA LYS A 254 -9.25 60.11 14.65
C LYS A 254 -10.26 60.45 15.72
N GLN A 255 -10.66 61.72 15.82
CA GLN A 255 -11.61 62.19 16.83
C GLN A 255 -13.00 61.63 16.56
N TYR A 256 -13.46 61.57 15.31
CA TYR A 256 -14.70 60.96 14.93
C TYR A 256 -14.75 59.44 15.28
N MET A 257 -13.62 58.73 15.06
CA MET A 257 -13.53 57.33 15.47
C MET A 257 -13.64 57.14 16.98
N GLU A 258 -12.95 57.99 17.78
CA GLU A 258 -13.02 57.94 19.25
C GLU A 258 -14.39 58.28 19.79
N ASP A 259 -15.10 59.23 19.19
CA ASP A 259 -16.43 59.69 19.62
C ASP A 259 -17.54 58.70 19.25
N MET A 260 -17.54 58.20 18.02
CA MET A 260 -18.61 57.37 17.49
C MET A 260 -18.34 55.86 17.66
N TYR A 261 -17.09 55.47 17.71
CA TYR A 261 -16.66 54.07 17.80
C TYR A 261 -15.58 53.88 18.88
N PRO A 262 -15.93 54.10 20.17
CA PRO A 262 -14.95 54.08 21.27
C PRO A 262 -14.28 52.70 21.45
N ALA A 263 -14.86 51.63 20.88
CA ALA A 263 -14.24 50.29 20.84
C ALA A 263 -13.11 50.17 19.81
N GLY A 264 -12.83 51.21 19.02
CA GLY A 264 -11.72 51.22 18.04
C GLY A 264 -12.00 50.52 16.71
N PHE A 265 -13.24 50.07 16.49
CA PHE A 265 -13.63 49.43 15.21
C PHE A 265 -15.07 49.84 14.81
N ILE A 266 -15.32 49.94 13.53
CA ILE A 266 -16.63 50.17 12.95
C ILE A 266 -17.37 48.82 12.87
N PRO A 267 -18.53 48.62 13.51
CA PRO A 267 -19.26 47.39 13.45
C PRO A 267 -19.76 47.12 12.02
N PHE A 268 -19.54 45.92 11.54
CA PHE A 268 -19.95 45.50 10.20
C PHE A 268 -20.74 44.20 10.29
N GLY A 269 -21.86 44.09 9.57
CA GLY A 269 -22.67 42.89 9.52
C GLY A 269 -24.17 43.15 9.53
N THR A 270 -24.98 42.12 9.62
CA THR A 270 -26.45 42.21 9.59
C THR A 270 -26.97 43.01 10.79
N GLY A 271 -27.65 44.12 10.51
CA GLY A 271 -28.21 45.01 11.53
C GLY A 271 -27.26 46.10 12.04
N ALA A 272 -26.02 46.16 11.54
CA ALA A 272 -25.12 47.28 11.85
C ALA A 272 -25.48 48.49 10.99
N MET A 273 -25.59 49.67 11.63
CA MET A 273 -25.71 50.92 10.94
C MET A 273 -24.37 51.65 11.00
N ILE A 274 -23.76 51.88 9.83
CA ILE A 274 -22.52 52.63 9.73
C ILE A 274 -22.86 54.10 9.51
N VAL A 275 -22.47 54.97 10.46
CA VAL A 275 -22.56 56.42 10.35
C VAL A 275 -21.19 56.96 9.99
N LEU A 276 -21.07 57.76 8.95
CA LEU A 276 -19.85 58.32 8.48
C LEU A 276 -19.92 59.87 8.45
N PRO A 277 -18.81 60.60 8.63
CA PRO A 277 -18.78 62.06 8.51
C PRO A 277 -19.06 62.49 7.05
N GLU A 278 -19.48 63.75 6.89
CA GLU A 278 -19.73 64.31 5.57
C GLU A 278 -18.46 64.32 4.70
N GLY A 279 -18.60 63.85 3.46
CA GLY A 279 -17.49 63.71 2.52
C GLY A 279 -16.71 62.36 2.64
N SER A 280 -17.07 61.49 3.56
CA SER A 280 -16.49 60.15 3.64
C SER A 280 -17.12 59.21 2.61
N GLN A 281 -16.38 58.22 2.23
CA GLN A 281 -16.85 57.11 1.38
C GLN A 281 -16.56 55.78 2.07
N ALA A 282 -17.45 54.81 1.90
CA ALA A 282 -17.26 53.45 2.33
C ALA A 282 -17.66 52.49 1.23
N GLY A 283 -17.10 51.35 1.25
CA GLY A 283 -17.39 50.29 0.28
C GLY A 283 -16.87 48.94 0.74
N LEU A 284 -17.03 47.97 -0.13
CA LEU A 284 -16.50 46.63 0.03
C LEU A 284 -15.47 46.35 -1.08
N ILE A 285 -14.30 45.88 -0.68
CA ILE A 285 -13.37 45.27 -1.64
C ILE A 285 -13.74 43.80 -1.68
N GLN A 286 -14.25 43.36 -2.82
CA GLN A 286 -14.55 41.98 -3.07
C GLN A 286 -13.70 41.52 -4.26
N PRO A 287 -12.69 40.66 -4.00
CA PRO A 287 -11.93 40.05 -5.09
C PRO A 287 -12.84 39.23 -6.01
N ALA A 288 -12.48 39.12 -7.27
CA ALA A 288 -13.16 38.23 -8.21
C ALA A 288 -12.88 36.76 -7.83
N GLU A 289 -13.89 35.91 -7.98
CA GLU A 289 -13.73 34.48 -7.79
C GLU A 289 -12.72 33.91 -8.79
N ASN A 290 -11.76 33.13 -8.29
CA ASN A 290 -10.79 32.41 -9.09
C ASN A 290 -11.05 30.91 -8.99
N GLN A 291 -11.61 30.31 -10.04
CA GLN A 291 -11.95 28.89 -10.07
C GLN A 291 -10.76 28.00 -10.45
N MET A 292 -9.59 28.56 -10.79
CA MET A 292 -8.45 27.78 -11.28
C MET A 292 -7.95 26.76 -10.24
N ILE A 293 -7.95 27.12 -8.93
CA ILE A 293 -7.46 26.22 -7.88
C ILE A 293 -8.43 25.06 -7.68
N SER A 294 -9.75 25.33 -7.65
CA SER A 294 -10.76 24.28 -7.52
C SER A 294 -10.74 23.33 -8.72
N GLN A 295 -10.62 23.83 -9.95
CA GLN A 295 -10.48 23.00 -11.14
C GLN A 295 -9.20 22.17 -11.13
N ALA A 296 -8.08 22.72 -10.63
CA ALA A 296 -6.84 21.97 -10.48
C ALA A 296 -6.95 20.86 -9.43
N MET A 297 -7.74 21.07 -8.37
CA MET A 297 -8.04 20.03 -7.38
C MET A 297 -8.92 18.93 -7.97
N GLU A 298 -10.02 19.30 -8.62
CA GLU A 298 -10.92 18.36 -9.31
C GLU A 298 -10.16 17.48 -10.31
N HIS A 299 -9.31 18.09 -11.14
CA HIS A 299 -8.48 17.33 -12.09
C HIS A 299 -7.53 16.36 -11.41
N LYS A 300 -6.92 16.74 -10.28
CA LYS A 300 -6.08 15.83 -9.49
C LYS A 300 -6.89 14.70 -8.86
N GLU A 301 -8.11 14.97 -8.39
CA GLU A 301 -9.02 13.94 -7.89
C GLU A 301 -9.40 12.94 -8.98
N GLU A 302 -9.70 13.40 -10.20
CA GLU A 302 -9.94 12.54 -11.36
C GLU A 302 -8.72 11.67 -11.69
N LEU A 303 -7.51 12.24 -11.69
CA LEU A 303 -6.26 11.50 -11.87
C LEU A 303 -6.04 10.46 -10.77
N LEU A 304 -6.29 10.81 -9.50
CA LEU A 304 -6.17 9.90 -8.36
C LEU A 304 -7.18 8.75 -8.45
N VAL A 305 -8.42 9.04 -8.84
CA VAL A 305 -9.43 8.00 -9.11
C VAL A 305 -8.99 7.11 -10.25
N MET A 306 -8.49 7.69 -11.36
CA MET A 306 -8.01 6.94 -12.51
C MET A 306 -6.82 6.04 -12.14
N LEU A 307 -5.83 6.54 -11.40
CA LEU A 307 -4.67 5.74 -10.94
C LEU A 307 -5.07 4.71 -9.89
N GLY A 308 -5.92 5.08 -8.94
CA GLY A 308 -6.43 4.16 -7.91
C GLY A 308 -7.39 3.13 -8.50
N ALA A 309 -8.27 3.54 -9.42
CA ALA A 309 -9.20 2.64 -10.10
C ALA A 309 -8.48 1.72 -11.09
N ARG A 310 -7.39 2.18 -11.73
CA ARG A 310 -6.52 1.31 -12.55
C ARG A 310 -5.95 0.14 -11.75
N LEU A 311 -5.83 0.30 -10.44
CA LEU A 311 -5.39 -0.77 -9.55
C LEU A 311 -6.55 -1.62 -9.00
N ILE A 312 -7.82 -1.13 -9.04
CA ILE A 312 -8.94 -1.74 -8.30
C ILE A 312 -10.25 -1.83 -9.08
N GLN A 313 -10.54 -0.94 -10.07
CA GLN A 313 -11.90 -0.87 -10.65
C GLN A 313 -12.04 -1.35 -12.08
N SER A 314 -13.07 -2.20 -12.22
CA SER A 314 -13.85 -2.38 -13.44
C SER A 314 -14.96 -1.33 -13.50
N GLY A 315 -14.88 -0.44 -14.51
CA GLY A 315 -16.07 0.14 -15.11
C GLY A 315 -16.79 1.29 -14.43
N GLY A 316 -16.68 2.40 -15.11
CA GLY A 316 -17.69 3.45 -15.13
C GLY A 316 -17.79 4.03 -16.52
N GLN A 317 -18.83 3.67 -17.23
CA GLN A 317 -19.34 4.01 -18.55
C GLN A 317 -19.02 3.00 -19.66
N ALA A 318 -20.08 2.71 -20.43
CA ALA A 318 -20.22 1.67 -21.44
C ALA A 318 -19.09 1.61 -22.50
N GLU A 319 -17.97 1.02 -22.12
CA GLU A 319 -17.02 0.42 -23.06
C GLU A 319 -17.49 -1.01 -23.35
N THR A 320 -17.24 -1.49 -24.57
CA THR A 320 -17.61 -2.88 -24.94
C THR A 320 -16.89 -3.85 -23.98
N ALA A 321 -17.55 -4.93 -23.60
CA ALA A 321 -16.99 -5.97 -22.72
C ALA A 321 -15.58 -6.43 -23.14
N GLU A 322 -15.26 -6.40 -24.40
CA GLU A 322 -13.96 -6.74 -24.99
C GLU A 322 -12.88 -5.69 -24.68
N ALA A 323 -13.20 -4.39 -24.78
CA ALA A 323 -12.26 -3.30 -24.46
C ALA A 323 -11.97 -3.26 -22.96
N VAL A 324 -12.97 -3.51 -22.16
CA VAL A 324 -12.87 -3.68 -20.69
C VAL A 324 -11.94 -4.85 -20.38
N ARG A 325 -12.13 -6.02 -21.00
CA ARG A 325 -11.34 -7.23 -20.78
C ARG A 325 -9.86 -7.09 -21.17
N ILE A 326 -9.56 -6.39 -22.28
CA ILE A 326 -8.17 -6.12 -22.70
C ILE A 326 -7.50 -5.14 -21.74
N LYS A 327 -8.21 -4.14 -21.26
CA LYS A 327 -7.73 -3.16 -20.28
C LYS A 327 -7.43 -3.81 -18.93
N TYR A 328 -8.30 -4.74 -18.49
CA TYR A 328 -8.10 -5.54 -17.27
C TYR A 328 -6.90 -6.47 -17.33
N SER A 329 -6.63 -7.11 -18.46
CA SER A 329 -5.51 -8.04 -18.59
C SER A 329 -4.15 -7.37 -18.48
N ALA A 330 -4.03 -6.09 -18.84
CA ALA A 330 -2.78 -5.34 -18.76
C ALA A 330 -2.55 -4.71 -17.36
N GLU A 331 -3.61 -4.27 -16.70
CA GLU A 331 -3.53 -3.54 -15.43
C GLU A 331 -3.56 -4.46 -14.20
N SER A 332 -4.25 -5.58 -14.25
CA SER A 332 -4.16 -6.65 -13.23
C SER A 332 -2.78 -7.30 -13.18
N SER A 333 -1.95 -7.11 -14.21
CA SER A 333 -0.63 -7.74 -14.28
C SER A 333 0.32 -7.28 -13.14
N ILE A 334 0.26 -6.01 -12.71
CA ILE A 334 1.14 -5.48 -11.64
C ILE A 334 0.77 -6.12 -10.31
N LEU A 335 -0.51 -6.10 -9.93
CA LEU A 335 -0.96 -6.70 -8.67
C LEU A 335 -0.78 -8.22 -8.66
N ILE A 336 -1.06 -8.89 -9.79
CA ILE A 336 -0.86 -10.34 -9.95
C ILE A 336 0.63 -10.69 -9.78
N ASN A 337 1.53 -9.93 -10.41
CA ASN A 337 2.98 -10.16 -10.28
C ASN A 337 3.44 -9.96 -8.84
N LEU A 338 3.04 -8.85 -8.21
CA LEU A 338 3.36 -8.53 -6.83
C LEU A 338 2.89 -9.65 -5.88
N VAL A 339 1.63 -10.09 -6.02
CA VAL A 339 1.08 -11.20 -5.22
C VAL A 339 1.79 -12.51 -5.52
N GLY A 340 2.20 -12.73 -6.77
CA GLY A 340 3.02 -13.87 -7.18
C GLY A 340 4.38 -13.89 -6.49
N ASN A 341 5.03 -12.72 -6.38
CA ASN A 341 6.31 -12.57 -5.69
C ASN A 341 6.18 -12.86 -4.20
N VAL A 342 5.12 -12.33 -3.56
CA VAL A 342 4.82 -12.60 -2.13
C VAL A 342 4.54 -14.08 -1.91
N SER A 343 3.70 -14.70 -2.74
CA SER A 343 3.37 -16.12 -2.61
C SER A 343 4.61 -17.00 -2.67
N ARG A 344 5.46 -16.79 -3.69
CA ARG A 344 6.70 -17.54 -3.87
C ARG A 344 7.66 -17.36 -2.69
N ALA A 345 7.81 -16.12 -2.21
CA ALA A 345 8.70 -15.86 -1.09
C ALA A 345 8.20 -16.49 0.22
N ILE A 346 6.88 -16.46 0.48
CA ILE A 346 6.31 -17.13 1.66
C ILE A 346 6.46 -18.65 1.54
N GLU A 347 6.16 -19.22 0.37
CA GLU A 347 6.32 -20.66 0.10
C GLU A 347 7.76 -21.12 0.39
N GLN A 348 8.77 -20.47 -0.20
CA GLN A 348 10.18 -20.77 0.03
C GLN A 348 10.58 -20.67 1.52
N ARG A 349 10.08 -19.67 2.23
CA ARG A 349 10.40 -19.53 3.67
C ARG A 349 9.65 -20.55 4.53
N LEU A 350 8.51 -21.05 4.08
CA LEU A 350 7.80 -22.17 4.72
C LEU A 350 8.54 -23.49 4.47
N GLU A 351 9.13 -23.69 3.28
CA GLU A 351 10.02 -24.83 2.98
C GLU A 351 11.22 -24.84 3.94
N ASP A 352 11.85 -23.68 4.18
CA ASP A 352 12.94 -23.56 5.17
C ASP A 352 12.45 -23.91 6.58
N CYS A 353 11.23 -23.46 6.95
CA CYS A 353 10.63 -23.84 8.22
C CYS A 353 10.40 -25.37 8.29
N ALA A 354 10.03 -26.02 7.17
CA ALA A 354 9.91 -27.48 7.11
C ALA A 354 11.25 -28.18 7.35
N MET A 355 12.34 -27.67 6.75
CA MET A 355 13.69 -28.18 6.98
C MET A 355 14.13 -28.03 8.44
N PHE A 356 13.84 -26.90 9.09
CA PHE A 356 14.09 -26.70 10.52
C PHE A 356 13.32 -27.69 11.41
N MET A 357 12.08 -28.03 11.00
CA MET A 357 11.20 -28.93 11.76
C MET A 357 11.34 -30.41 11.39
N GLY A 358 12.17 -30.73 10.40
CA GLY A 358 12.33 -32.09 9.87
C GLY A 358 11.04 -32.62 9.23
N ALA A 359 10.33 -31.74 8.55
CA ALA A 359 9.23 -32.05 7.66
C ALA A 359 9.72 -32.05 6.21
N ASN A 360 8.91 -32.64 5.32
CA ASN A 360 9.22 -32.63 3.90
C ASN A 360 8.92 -31.26 3.29
N PRO A 361 9.89 -30.50 2.75
CA PRO A 361 9.64 -29.22 2.11
C PRO A 361 8.77 -29.31 0.85
N ASP A 362 8.80 -30.43 0.11
CA ASP A 362 8.00 -30.63 -1.11
C ASP A 362 6.48 -30.72 -0.84
N GLU A 363 6.07 -30.88 0.43
CA GLU A 363 4.66 -30.88 0.84
C GLU A 363 4.13 -29.46 1.12
N VAL A 364 4.98 -28.45 1.00
CA VAL A 364 4.58 -27.05 1.23
C VAL A 364 4.02 -26.47 -0.05
N ILE A 365 2.78 -26.02 -0.01
CA ILE A 365 2.15 -25.21 -1.07
C ILE A 365 1.57 -23.95 -0.42
N TYR A 366 1.89 -22.79 -0.97
CA TYR A 366 1.30 -21.55 -0.54
C TYR A 366 1.08 -20.60 -1.70
N GLN A 367 -0.17 -20.25 -1.97
CA GLN A 367 -0.54 -19.35 -3.04
C GLN A 367 -1.65 -18.40 -2.60
N LEU A 368 -1.38 -17.09 -2.64
CA LEU A 368 -2.37 -16.06 -2.45
C LEU A 368 -3.33 -15.98 -3.64
N ASN A 369 -4.54 -15.52 -3.39
CA ASN A 369 -5.51 -15.26 -4.43
C ASN A 369 -4.96 -14.29 -5.49
N ARG A 370 -5.10 -14.64 -6.77
CA ARG A 370 -4.75 -13.81 -7.93
C ARG A 370 -5.97 -13.39 -8.76
N GLU A 371 -7.15 -13.82 -8.34
CA GLU A 371 -8.41 -13.50 -8.97
C GLU A 371 -9.08 -12.37 -8.18
N PHE A 372 -8.79 -11.13 -8.55
CA PHE A 372 -9.22 -9.96 -7.79
C PHE A 372 -10.59 -9.42 -8.19
N PHE A 373 -11.16 -9.95 -9.26
CA PHE A 373 -12.42 -9.49 -9.80
C PHE A 373 -13.38 -10.66 -9.95
N ASP A 374 -14.61 -10.46 -9.49
CA ASP A 374 -15.70 -11.39 -9.79
C ASP A 374 -15.94 -11.38 -11.30
N THR A 375 -15.54 -12.44 -11.95
CA THR A 375 -15.83 -12.69 -13.35
C THR A 375 -17.22 -13.31 -13.50
N ASN A 376 -18.20 -12.82 -12.73
CA ASN A 376 -19.57 -13.25 -12.90
C ASN A 376 -19.99 -13.05 -14.35
N LEU A 377 -20.31 -14.15 -15.03
CA LEU A 377 -20.78 -14.10 -16.40
C LEU A 377 -22.12 -13.36 -16.44
N SER A 378 -22.24 -12.39 -17.33
CA SER A 378 -23.55 -11.78 -17.58
C SER A 378 -24.53 -12.83 -18.08
N PRO A 379 -25.85 -12.67 -17.85
CA PRO A 379 -26.85 -13.60 -18.38
C PRO A 379 -26.74 -13.83 -19.91
N GLN A 380 -26.26 -12.83 -20.65
CA GLN A 380 -26.01 -12.92 -22.09
C GLN A 380 -24.80 -13.81 -22.39
N GLU A 381 -23.73 -13.74 -21.61
CA GLU A 381 -22.54 -14.59 -21.77
C GLU A 381 -22.85 -16.04 -21.38
N VAL A 382 -23.60 -16.27 -20.32
CA VAL A 382 -24.11 -17.62 -19.97
C VAL A 382 -24.95 -18.18 -21.13
N SER A 383 -25.85 -17.37 -21.69
CA SER A 383 -26.68 -17.80 -22.85
C SER A 383 -25.83 -18.09 -24.08
N ALA A 384 -24.76 -17.32 -24.32
CA ALA A 384 -23.82 -17.57 -25.41
C ALA A 384 -23.03 -18.87 -25.20
N GLN A 385 -22.62 -19.20 -23.97
CA GLN A 385 -21.96 -20.48 -23.66
C GLN A 385 -22.88 -21.68 -23.91
N ILE A 386 -24.14 -21.58 -23.51
CA ILE A 386 -25.15 -22.61 -23.75
C ILE A 386 -25.35 -22.79 -25.26
N LEU A 387 -25.44 -21.71 -26.03
CA LEU A 387 -25.57 -21.76 -27.48
C LEU A 387 -24.39 -22.43 -28.17
N LEU A 388 -23.17 -22.21 -27.68
CA LEU A 388 -21.94 -22.85 -28.20
C LEU A 388 -21.91 -24.34 -27.87
N LEU A 389 -22.43 -24.72 -26.70
CA LEU A 389 -22.62 -26.12 -26.31
C LEU A 389 -23.63 -26.80 -27.21
N ASP A 390 -24.81 -26.21 -27.42
CA ASP A 390 -25.89 -26.75 -28.27
C ASP A 390 -25.44 -26.91 -29.73
N ARG A 391 -24.56 -26.05 -30.22
CA ARG A 391 -23.97 -26.14 -31.56
C ARG A 391 -22.80 -27.11 -31.66
N GLY A 392 -22.40 -27.76 -30.55
CA GLY A 392 -21.30 -28.71 -30.54
C GLY A 392 -19.91 -28.04 -30.74
N VAL A 393 -19.79 -26.74 -30.53
CA VAL A 393 -18.53 -26.00 -30.65
C VAL A 393 -17.69 -26.13 -29.39
N LYS A 394 -18.36 -26.29 -28.21
CA LYS A 394 -17.72 -26.50 -26.90
C LYS A 394 -18.26 -27.79 -26.28
N ALA A 395 -17.42 -28.43 -25.46
CA ALA A 395 -17.82 -29.52 -24.62
C ALA A 395 -18.45 -29.02 -23.30
N MET A 396 -19.25 -29.89 -22.62
CA MET A 396 -19.82 -29.55 -21.32
C MET A 396 -18.73 -29.25 -20.27
N SER A 397 -17.61 -29.96 -20.31
CA SER A 397 -16.43 -29.70 -19.47
C SER A 397 -15.89 -28.31 -19.65
N ASP A 398 -15.85 -27.79 -20.90
CA ASP A 398 -15.33 -26.44 -21.17
C ASP A 398 -16.26 -25.35 -20.62
N VAL A 399 -17.60 -25.61 -20.72
CA VAL A 399 -18.61 -24.71 -20.16
C VAL A 399 -18.51 -24.69 -18.63
N ARG A 400 -18.41 -25.86 -17.98
CA ARG A 400 -18.25 -25.99 -16.53
C ARG A 400 -16.95 -25.35 -16.04
N HIS A 401 -15.87 -25.52 -16.79
CA HIS A 401 -14.59 -24.84 -16.48
C HIS A 401 -14.77 -23.33 -16.53
N THR A 402 -15.44 -22.79 -17.54
CA THR A 402 -15.73 -21.35 -17.65
C THR A 402 -16.63 -20.86 -16.50
N LEU A 403 -17.65 -21.65 -16.11
CA LEU A 403 -18.53 -21.31 -14.99
C LEU A 403 -17.81 -21.40 -13.62
N ARG A 404 -16.85 -22.31 -13.44
CA ARG A 404 -15.98 -22.33 -12.24
C ARG A 404 -15.05 -21.11 -12.18
N GLN A 405 -14.47 -20.72 -13.32
CA GLN A 405 -13.67 -19.49 -13.39
C GLN A 405 -14.48 -18.22 -13.08
N ALA A 406 -15.79 -18.27 -13.32
CA ALA A 406 -16.70 -17.18 -13.04
C ALA A 406 -17.36 -17.25 -11.64
N ASP A 407 -16.93 -18.18 -10.79
CA ASP A 407 -17.53 -18.47 -9.47
C ASP A 407 -19.04 -18.83 -9.49
N ASP A 408 -19.61 -19.07 -10.66
CA ASP A 408 -21.00 -19.54 -10.80
C ASP A 408 -21.18 -21.01 -10.37
N ILE A 409 -20.09 -21.79 -10.37
CA ILE A 409 -20.00 -23.14 -9.81
C ILE A 409 -18.86 -23.17 -8.79
N GLN A 410 -19.12 -23.71 -7.60
CA GLN A 410 -18.10 -23.86 -6.56
C GLN A 410 -16.88 -24.65 -7.08
N SER A 411 -15.68 -24.17 -6.81
CA SER A 411 -14.42 -24.70 -7.35
C SER A 411 -14.11 -26.12 -6.88
N ASP A 412 -14.63 -26.53 -5.71
CA ASP A 412 -14.46 -27.86 -5.09
C ASP A 412 -15.43 -28.89 -5.63
N ARG A 413 -16.47 -28.51 -6.41
CA ARG A 413 -17.39 -29.44 -7.03
C ARG A 413 -16.78 -30.07 -8.30
N THR A 414 -16.55 -31.37 -8.27
CA THR A 414 -16.08 -32.13 -9.44
C THR A 414 -17.19 -32.29 -10.49
N ASP A 415 -16.80 -32.60 -11.71
CA ASP A 415 -17.78 -32.84 -12.81
C ASP A 415 -18.69 -34.02 -12.50
N GLU A 416 -18.16 -35.09 -11.83
CA GLU A 416 -18.94 -36.25 -11.41
C GLU A 416 -20.00 -35.86 -10.37
N MET A 417 -19.67 -35.01 -9.38
CA MET A 417 -20.63 -34.52 -8.38
C MET A 417 -21.77 -33.74 -9.04
N ILE A 418 -21.44 -32.91 -10.03
CA ILE A 418 -22.45 -32.16 -10.78
C ILE A 418 -23.35 -33.09 -11.58
N ASP A 419 -22.78 -34.11 -12.24
CA ASP A 419 -23.53 -35.08 -13.02
C ASP A 419 -24.47 -35.94 -12.15
N GLU A 420 -24.03 -36.36 -10.96
CA GLU A 420 -24.86 -37.05 -9.97
C GLU A 420 -26.03 -36.16 -9.50
N ASP A 421 -25.76 -34.89 -9.18
CA ASP A 421 -26.82 -33.97 -8.74
C ASP A 421 -27.84 -33.69 -9.84
N VAL A 422 -27.41 -33.54 -11.09
CA VAL A 422 -28.30 -33.35 -12.24
C VAL A 422 -29.17 -34.61 -12.47
N GLN A 423 -28.58 -35.80 -12.38
CA GLN A 423 -29.33 -37.06 -12.50
C GLN A 423 -30.32 -37.23 -11.36
N ASN A 424 -29.93 -36.94 -10.13
CA ASN A 424 -30.77 -37.05 -8.93
C ASN A 424 -31.89 -35.99 -8.89
N SER A 425 -31.70 -34.84 -9.51
CA SER A 425 -32.67 -33.74 -9.56
C SER A 425 -33.78 -33.96 -10.60
N GLY A 426 -33.76 -35.06 -11.35
CA GLY A 426 -34.78 -35.39 -12.35
C GLY A 426 -34.81 -34.42 -13.54
N GLY A 427 -33.77 -33.65 -13.74
CA GLY A 427 -33.64 -32.72 -14.85
C GLY A 427 -33.21 -33.40 -16.12
N GLY A 428 -34.15 -34.12 -16.72
CA GLY A 428 -34.04 -34.48 -18.12
C GLY A 428 -34.13 -33.19 -18.94
N LEU A 429 -33.07 -32.84 -19.63
CA LEU A 429 -33.11 -31.83 -20.68
C LEU A 429 -34.22 -32.18 -21.68
N ILE A 430 -35.25 -31.33 -21.79
CA ILE A 430 -36.21 -31.31 -22.87
C ILE A 430 -35.54 -30.67 -24.10
#